data_1c6910fbe1f06de9ba9de7ea708cc8d1
#
_entry.id   1c6910fbe1f06de9ba9de7ea708cc8d1
#
_cell.length_a   1.000
_cell.length_b   1.000
_cell.length_c   1.000
_cell.angle_alpha   90.00
_cell.angle_beta   90.00
_cell.angle_gamma   90.00
#
_symmetry.space_group_name_H-M   'P 1'
#
loop_
_entity.id
_entity.type
_entity.pdbx_description
1 polymer ?
#
loop_
_entity_poly.entity_id
_entity_poly.type
_entity_poly.pdbx_seq_one_letter_code
_entity_poly.pdbx_strand_id
1 'polypeptide(L)'
;MGVATPPIANAELANAEPRRIRVEYVPPSNPAHQALYEGLQQRRVLEKFQEIFSPFRLPIELTLKTLGCDGVSNAYYQRPELKICYEYLDDIRKSMPKETTKAGVTPMDAVIGQFFYAVAHEMGHAVFDMYNVPLFGRPEDAADQFAAYMMLQFGKDQARSLIGGAAYSYRSFVHDPKYVVSLESFSNTHGAPAQRFYNLLCIAYGADSKLFADVVEKGYLPEKRAATCRAEYREVAFAFKQLIAPNLDREIMKQVLDKEWLPEVGGSSVHK
;
A
#
# COMPACT_ATOMS: atom_id res chain seq x y z
N MET A 1 24.30 -18.15 31.87
CA MET A 1 23.12 -17.44 32.38
C MET A 1 22.13 -17.28 31.24
N GLY A 2 21.14 -18.19 31.18
CA GLY A 2 20.09 -18.13 30.14
C GLY A 2 19.03 -17.13 30.57
N VAL A 3 18.86 -16.09 29.77
CA VAL A 3 17.73 -15.17 29.90
C VAL A 3 16.55 -15.88 29.25
N ALA A 4 15.65 -16.44 30.05
CA ALA A 4 14.37 -16.94 29.61
C ALA A 4 13.50 -15.73 29.23
N THR A 5 13.24 -15.51 27.95
CA THR A 5 12.19 -14.61 27.47
C THR A 5 10.83 -15.22 27.82
N PRO A 6 9.93 -14.47 28.48
CA PRO A 6 8.60 -14.98 28.76
C PRO A 6 7.79 -15.13 27.48
N PRO A 7 6.99 -16.18 27.31
CA PRO A 7 6.02 -16.27 26.24
C PRO A 7 4.80 -15.41 26.61
N ILE A 8 4.82 -14.13 26.21
CA ILE A 8 3.68 -13.25 26.39
C ILE A 8 3.18 -12.85 25.02
N ALA A 9 1.95 -13.20 24.75
CA ALA A 9 1.00 -12.56 23.84
C ALA A 9 0.19 -13.48 22.90
N ASN A 10 0.43 -14.78 22.82
CA ASN A 10 -0.37 -15.61 21.89
C ASN A 10 -1.74 -16.05 22.46
N ALA A 11 -2.01 -15.90 23.75
CA ALA A 11 -3.27 -16.34 24.35
C ALA A 11 -4.39 -15.29 24.29
N GLU A 12 -4.07 -14.00 24.27
CA GLU A 12 -5.08 -12.93 24.21
C GLU A 12 -5.62 -12.69 22.78
N LEU A 13 -4.81 -12.98 21.75
CA LEU A 13 -5.21 -12.80 20.34
C LEU A 13 -6.19 -13.86 19.85
N ALA A 14 -6.22 -15.05 20.48
CA ALA A 14 -7.07 -16.16 20.04
C ALA A 14 -8.58 -15.94 20.26
N ASN A 15 -8.98 -14.98 21.10
CA ASN A 15 -10.38 -14.66 21.44
C ASN A 15 -10.85 -13.29 20.95
N ALA A 16 -10.08 -12.61 20.08
CA ALA A 16 -10.48 -11.31 19.56
C ALA A 16 -11.62 -11.45 18.54
N GLU A 17 -12.73 -10.78 18.80
CA GLU A 17 -13.87 -10.66 17.87
C GLU A 17 -13.38 -10.21 16.48
N PRO A 18 -13.83 -10.90 15.39
CA PRO A 18 -13.47 -10.49 14.05
C PRO A 18 -14.12 -9.12 13.75
N ARG A 19 -13.39 -8.21 13.16
CA ARG A 19 -13.73 -6.86 12.72
C ARG A 19 -13.43 -5.76 13.74
N ARG A 20 -12.15 -5.42 13.84
CA ARG A 20 -11.74 -4.28 14.66
C ARG A 20 -11.24 -3.11 13.81
N ILE A 21 -11.84 -2.91 12.64
CA ILE A 21 -11.59 -1.70 11.84
C ILE A 21 -12.90 -0.94 11.74
N ARG A 22 -12.92 0.26 12.29
CA ARG A 22 -14.00 1.24 12.17
C ARG A 22 -13.66 2.24 11.09
N VAL A 23 -14.64 2.68 10.33
CA VAL A 23 -14.44 3.72 9.31
C VAL A 23 -15.12 5.03 9.72
N GLU A 24 -14.49 6.15 9.36
CA GLU A 24 -14.98 7.48 9.70
C GLU A 24 -14.65 8.47 8.58
N TYR A 25 -15.66 9.19 8.11
CA TYR A 25 -15.51 10.28 7.17
C TYR A 25 -15.76 11.59 7.89
N VAL A 26 -14.70 12.35 8.20
CA VAL A 26 -14.81 13.65 8.86
C VAL A 26 -15.16 14.70 7.82
N PRO A 27 -16.25 15.46 7.97
CA PRO A 27 -16.60 16.52 7.02
C PRO A 27 -15.44 17.54 6.89
N PRO A 28 -15.07 17.94 5.65
CA PRO A 28 -13.99 18.88 5.46
C PRO A 28 -14.38 20.31 5.88
N SER A 29 -13.49 21.03 6.53
CA SER A 29 -13.62 22.46 6.76
C SER A 29 -13.35 23.29 5.50
N ASN A 30 -12.53 22.76 4.58
CA ASN A 30 -12.23 23.38 3.29
C ASN A 30 -13.29 23.00 2.25
N PRO A 31 -14.11 23.96 1.72
CA PRO A 31 -15.13 23.67 0.73
C PRO A 31 -14.61 23.01 -0.56
N ALA A 32 -13.34 23.21 -0.91
CA ALA A 32 -12.73 22.59 -2.08
C ALA A 32 -12.68 21.05 -1.99
N HIS A 33 -12.71 20.50 -0.78
CA HIS A 33 -12.68 19.05 -0.54
C HIS A 33 -14.09 18.42 -0.44
N GLN A 34 -15.17 19.22 -0.48
CA GLN A 34 -16.53 18.73 -0.28
C GLN A 34 -16.91 17.64 -1.31
N ALA A 35 -16.64 17.86 -2.60
CA ALA A 35 -16.95 16.89 -3.65
C ALA A 35 -16.14 15.59 -3.51
N LEU A 36 -14.92 15.68 -2.97
CA LEU A 36 -14.07 14.52 -2.68
C LEU A 36 -14.66 13.70 -1.52
N TYR A 37 -15.01 14.37 -0.42
CA TYR A 37 -15.66 13.78 0.74
C TYR A 37 -16.94 13.01 0.36
N GLU A 38 -17.85 13.67 -0.38
CA GLU A 38 -19.11 13.05 -0.84
C GLU A 38 -18.86 11.86 -1.77
N GLY A 39 -17.88 12.00 -2.70
CA GLY A 39 -17.52 10.93 -3.62
C GLY A 39 -16.92 9.70 -2.93
N LEU A 40 -16.14 9.89 -1.85
CA LEU A 40 -15.59 8.79 -1.06
C LEU A 40 -16.68 8.04 -0.30
N GLN A 41 -17.61 8.78 0.33
CA GLN A 41 -18.76 8.19 1.03
C GLN A 41 -19.71 7.45 0.08
N GLN A 42 -20.10 8.08 -1.03
CA GLN A 42 -21.01 7.49 -2.01
C GLN A 42 -20.48 6.17 -2.56
N ARG A 43 -19.18 6.09 -2.79
CA ARG A 43 -18.49 4.89 -3.29
C ARG A 43 -18.07 3.92 -2.19
N ARG A 44 -18.32 4.27 -0.93
CA ARG A 44 -17.98 3.49 0.26
C ARG A 44 -16.49 3.05 0.24
N VAL A 45 -15.60 4.02 0.02
CA VAL A 45 -14.20 3.72 -0.24
C VAL A 45 -13.50 3.18 1.01
N LEU A 46 -13.75 3.76 2.19
CA LEU A 46 -13.15 3.27 3.42
C LEU A 46 -13.70 1.90 3.83
N GLU A 47 -14.97 1.60 3.56
CA GLU A 47 -15.55 0.28 3.81
C GLU A 47 -14.94 -0.81 2.93
N LYS A 48 -14.50 -0.48 1.72
CA LYS A 48 -13.72 -1.42 0.89
C LYS A 48 -12.38 -1.74 1.54
N PHE A 49 -11.67 -0.75 2.04
CA PHE A 49 -10.44 -0.98 2.79
C PHE A 49 -10.70 -1.74 4.11
N GLN A 50 -11.77 -1.40 4.83
CA GLN A 50 -12.19 -2.15 6.00
C GLN A 50 -12.38 -3.65 5.67
N GLU A 51 -13.02 -3.95 4.54
CA GLU A 51 -13.22 -5.32 4.09
C GLU A 51 -11.90 -5.98 3.68
N ILE A 52 -11.03 -5.28 2.91
CA ILE A 52 -9.72 -5.78 2.47
C ILE A 52 -8.83 -6.14 3.67
N PHE A 53 -8.85 -5.34 4.72
CA PHE A 53 -8.06 -5.56 5.92
C PHE A 53 -8.80 -6.33 7.03
N SER A 54 -10.04 -6.74 6.81
CA SER A 54 -10.82 -7.52 7.79
C SER A 54 -10.20 -8.86 8.21
N PRO A 55 -9.30 -9.50 7.41
CA PRO A 55 -8.60 -10.70 7.86
C PRO A 55 -7.65 -10.48 9.04
N PHE A 56 -7.19 -9.24 9.28
CA PHE A 56 -6.25 -8.94 10.35
C PHE A 56 -6.96 -8.95 11.72
N ARG A 57 -6.59 -9.88 12.60
CA ARG A 57 -7.12 -10.00 13.96
C ARG A 57 -6.42 -8.99 14.87
N LEU A 58 -6.74 -7.70 14.68
CA LEU A 58 -6.12 -6.64 15.47
C LEU A 58 -6.48 -6.76 16.97
N PRO A 59 -5.54 -6.56 17.90
CA PRO A 59 -5.81 -6.68 19.33
C PRO A 59 -6.70 -5.55 19.88
N ILE A 60 -6.69 -4.39 19.22
CA ILE A 60 -7.56 -3.24 19.53
C ILE A 60 -8.24 -2.73 18.25
N GLU A 61 -9.31 -1.96 18.40
CA GLU A 61 -9.97 -1.34 17.26
C GLU A 61 -9.07 -0.28 16.61
N LEU A 62 -8.92 -0.39 15.28
CA LEU A 62 -8.27 0.61 14.41
C LEU A 62 -9.34 1.47 13.76
N THR A 63 -9.24 2.79 13.85
CA THR A 63 -10.09 3.70 13.09
C THR A 63 -9.39 4.12 11.81
N LEU A 64 -9.97 3.76 10.67
CA LEU A 64 -9.56 4.25 9.36
C LEU A 64 -10.40 5.47 9.00
N LYS A 65 -9.78 6.65 8.85
CA LYS A 65 -10.53 7.87 8.62
C LYS A 65 -9.94 8.81 7.57
N THR A 66 -10.84 9.56 6.91
CA THR A 66 -10.49 10.69 6.07
C THR A 66 -10.85 11.99 6.77
N LEU A 67 -9.98 13.01 6.67
CA LEU A 67 -10.14 14.31 7.33
C LEU A 67 -9.39 15.41 6.57
N GLY A 68 -9.67 16.67 6.89
CA GLY A 68 -8.81 17.80 6.49
C GLY A 68 -7.58 17.90 7.39
N CYS A 69 -6.44 18.26 6.84
CA CYS A 69 -5.16 18.35 7.53
C CYS A 69 -4.53 19.77 7.41
N ASP A 70 -5.35 20.79 7.35
CA ASP A 70 -4.93 22.21 7.37
C ASP A 70 -3.87 22.56 6.30
N GLY A 71 -4.04 21.99 5.10
CA GLY A 71 -3.14 22.19 3.96
C GLY A 71 -1.96 21.23 3.90
N VAL A 72 -1.84 20.30 4.84
CA VAL A 72 -0.77 19.28 4.84
C VAL A 72 -1.22 18.05 4.04
N SER A 73 -0.51 17.78 2.95
CA SER A 73 -0.73 16.60 2.12
C SER A 73 -0.04 15.38 2.73
N ASN A 74 -0.80 14.52 3.44
CA ASN A 74 -0.25 13.36 4.14
C ASN A 74 -1.26 12.22 4.31
N ALA A 75 -0.75 11.02 4.56
CA ALA A 75 -1.45 9.91 5.21
C ALA A 75 -0.52 9.41 6.32
N TYR A 76 -1.06 9.01 7.46
CA TYR A 76 -0.23 8.57 8.59
C TYR A 76 -1.00 7.72 9.59
N TYR A 77 -0.26 6.79 10.21
CA TYR A 77 -0.73 6.02 11.36
C TYR A 77 -0.34 6.72 12.67
N GLN A 78 -1.30 6.87 13.55
CA GLN A 78 -1.11 7.29 14.92
C GLN A 78 -2.09 6.49 15.79
N ARG A 79 -1.56 5.53 16.52
CA ARG A 79 -2.36 4.57 17.30
C ARG A 79 -3.51 5.22 18.07
N PRO A 80 -4.74 4.77 17.96
CA PRO A 80 -5.22 3.67 17.13
C PRO A 80 -5.88 4.13 15.80
N GLU A 81 -5.38 5.15 15.16
CA GLU A 81 -6.00 5.77 13.99
C GLU A 81 -5.08 5.74 12.77
N LEU A 82 -5.62 5.35 11.61
CA LEU A 82 -5.03 5.54 10.29
C LEU A 82 -5.76 6.71 9.63
N LYS A 83 -5.03 7.78 9.36
CA LYS A 83 -5.55 9.06 8.90
C LYS A 83 -5.13 9.32 7.46
N ILE A 84 -6.07 9.75 6.64
CA ILE A 84 -5.84 10.10 5.23
C ILE A 84 -6.36 11.52 5.01
N CYS A 85 -5.46 12.44 4.70
CA CYS A 85 -5.80 13.84 4.48
C CYS A 85 -6.50 14.03 3.13
N TYR A 86 -7.53 14.87 3.06
CA TYR A 86 -8.16 15.23 1.79
C TYR A 86 -7.17 15.92 0.86
N GLU A 87 -6.22 16.68 1.39
CA GLU A 87 -5.13 17.31 0.65
C GLU A 87 -4.32 16.27 -0.12
N TYR A 88 -3.99 15.16 0.52
CA TYR A 88 -3.26 14.06 -0.13
C TYR A 88 -4.05 13.42 -1.27
N LEU A 89 -5.34 13.18 -1.05
CA LEU A 89 -6.22 12.61 -2.08
C LEU A 89 -6.44 13.57 -3.25
N ASP A 90 -6.47 14.88 -2.99
CA ASP A 90 -6.58 15.90 -4.01
C ASP A 90 -5.28 15.99 -4.85
N ASP A 91 -4.13 15.86 -4.22
CA ASP A 91 -2.83 15.81 -4.90
C ASP A 91 -2.69 14.56 -5.78
N ILE A 92 -3.12 13.39 -5.30
CA ILE A 92 -3.20 12.18 -6.12
C ILE A 92 -4.05 12.43 -7.36
N ARG A 93 -5.25 13.00 -7.20
CA ARG A 93 -6.16 13.30 -8.30
C ARG A 93 -5.57 14.28 -9.29
N LYS A 94 -4.90 15.34 -8.82
CA LYS A 94 -4.24 16.34 -9.67
C LYS A 94 -3.04 15.79 -10.42
N SER A 95 -2.35 14.79 -9.86
CA SER A 95 -1.15 14.17 -10.44
C SER A 95 -1.43 13.04 -11.43
N MET A 96 -2.68 12.58 -11.55
CA MET A 96 -3.03 11.49 -12.47
C MET A 96 -2.73 11.87 -13.93
N PRO A 97 -2.36 10.90 -14.80
CA PRO A 97 -2.16 11.16 -16.21
C PRO A 97 -3.49 11.50 -16.89
N LYS A 98 -3.45 12.31 -17.95
CA LYS A 98 -4.66 12.66 -18.74
C LYS A 98 -5.17 11.50 -19.59
N GLU A 99 -4.26 10.60 -19.97
CA GLU A 99 -4.50 9.42 -20.82
C GLU A 99 -3.63 8.25 -20.35
N THR A 100 -3.90 7.06 -20.88
CA THR A 100 -3.08 5.87 -20.57
C THR A 100 -1.63 6.14 -21.00
N THR A 101 -0.71 5.92 -20.06
CA THR A 101 0.72 6.15 -20.28
C THR A 101 1.33 5.09 -21.19
N LYS A 102 2.55 5.35 -21.72
CA LYS A 102 3.32 4.36 -22.50
C LYS A 102 3.63 3.07 -21.70
N ALA A 103 3.63 3.15 -20.38
CA ALA A 103 3.77 2.00 -19.50
C ALA A 103 2.47 1.20 -19.32
N GLY A 104 1.35 1.68 -19.88
CA GLY A 104 0.04 1.06 -19.76
C GLY A 104 -0.75 1.46 -18.52
N VAL A 105 -0.28 2.45 -17.74
CA VAL A 105 -0.98 2.93 -16.53
C VAL A 105 -2.10 3.88 -16.95
N THR A 106 -3.33 3.53 -16.65
CA THR A 106 -4.50 4.39 -16.88
C THR A 106 -4.60 5.50 -15.82
N PRO A 107 -5.37 6.58 -16.04
CA PRO A 107 -5.63 7.59 -15.02
C PRO A 107 -6.19 6.98 -13.72
N MET A 108 -7.08 5.98 -13.85
CA MET A 108 -7.68 5.31 -12.71
C MET A 108 -6.67 4.44 -11.95
N ASP A 109 -5.81 3.70 -12.67
CA ASP A 109 -4.72 2.93 -12.03
C ASP A 109 -3.81 3.83 -11.21
N ALA A 110 -3.45 5.01 -11.75
CA ALA A 110 -2.59 5.97 -11.06
C ALA A 110 -3.22 6.46 -9.75
N VAL A 111 -4.53 6.73 -9.74
CA VAL A 111 -5.24 7.16 -8.52
C VAL A 111 -5.38 6.01 -7.53
N ILE A 112 -5.91 4.87 -7.99
CA ILE A 112 -6.20 3.75 -7.09
C ILE A 112 -4.91 3.11 -6.57
N GLY A 113 -3.90 2.91 -7.43
CA GLY A 113 -2.64 2.30 -7.03
C GLY A 113 -1.88 3.13 -6.00
N GLN A 114 -1.80 4.45 -6.19
CA GLN A 114 -1.16 5.34 -5.23
C GLN A 114 -1.95 5.40 -3.92
N PHE A 115 -3.27 5.49 -3.99
CA PHE A 115 -4.12 5.52 -2.80
C PHE A 115 -4.03 4.20 -2.02
N PHE A 116 -4.15 3.07 -2.70
CA PHE A 116 -4.01 1.75 -2.07
C PHE A 116 -2.65 1.59 -1.41
N TYR A 117 -1.58 1.98 -2.12
CA TYR A 117 -0.22 1.91 -1.58
C TYR A 117 -0.07 2.71 -0.28
N ALA A 118 -0.58 3.94 -0.24
CA ALA A 118 -0.51 4.75 0.97
C ALA A 118 -1.30 4.13 2.13
N VAL A 119 -2.54 3.69 1.89
CA VAL A 119 -3.36 3.05 2.95
C VAL A 119 -2.73 1.75 3.43
N ALA A 120 -2.18 0.93 2.52
CA ALA A 120 -1.49 -0.30 2.88
C ALA A 120 -0.17 -0.05 3.61
N HIS A 121 0.57 1.02 3.28
CA HIS A 121 1.76 1.46 4.00
C HIS A 121 1.42 1.80 5.45
N GLU A 122 0.42 2.65 5.66
CA GLU A 122 -0.02 3.03 7.02
C GLU A 122 -0.63 1.84 7.79
N MET A 123 -1.29 0.93 7.08
CA MET A 123 -1.73 -0.33 7.69
C MET A 123 -0.55 -1.20 8.10
N GLY A 124 0.57 -1.16 7.37
CA GLY A 124 1.83 -1.80 7.75
C GLY A 124 2.32 -1.30 9.11
N HIS A 125 2.38 0.01 9.31
CA HIS A 125 2.73 0.61 10.60
C HIS A 125 1.78 0.15 11.72
N ALA A 126 0.47 0.15 11.46
CA ALA A 126 -0.53 -0.31 12.42
C ALA A 126 -0.33 -1.79 12.82
N VAL A 127 -0.07 -2.65 11.84
CA VAL A 127 0.18 -4.08 12.04
C VAL A 127 1.47 -4.30 12.83
N PHE A 128 2.55 -3.61 12.48
CA PHE A 128 3.83 -3.75 13.18
C PHE A 128 3.73 -3.30 14.63
N ASP A 129 3.06 -2.17 14.89
CA ASP A 129 2.83 -1.67 16.23
C ASP A 129 1.91 -2.60 17.04
N MET A 130 0.75 -2.95 16.50
CA MET A 130 -0.26 -3.71 17.23
C MET A 130 0.14 -5.17 17.48
N TYR A 131 0.94 -5.78 16.60
CA TYR A 131 1.43 -7.15 16.76
C TYR A 131 2.82 -7.22 17.41
N ASN A 132 3.42 -6.08 17.78
CA ASN A 132 4.79 -5.99 18.29
C ASN A 132 5.80 -6.69 17.34
N VAL A 133 5.68 -6.44 16.04
CA VAL A 133 6.57 -7.06 15.05
C VAL A 133 7.96 -6.48 15.18
N PRO A 134 9.00 -7.30 15.42
CA PRO A 134 10.37 -6.81 15.47
C PRO A 134 10.84 -6.41 14.07
N LEU A 135 11.34 -5.18 13.94
CA LEU A 135 11.86 -4.63 12.70
C LEU A 135 13.35 -4.41 12.81
N PHE A 136 14.11 -4.82 11.77
CA PHE A 136 15.49 -4.44 11.58
C PHE A 136 15.58 -3.39 10.46
N GLY A 137 16.15 -2.24 10.75
CA GLY A 137 16.24 -1.13 9.81
C GLY A 137 15.13 -0.11 9.98
N ARG A 138 14.80 0.59 8.89
CA ARG A 138 13.82 1.67 8.93
C ARG A 138 12.39 1.13 8.88
N PRO A 139 11.50 1.54 9.80
CA PRO A 139 10.08 1.16 9.76
C PRO A 139 9.39 1.52 8.43
N GLU A 140 9.78 2.64 7.83
CA GLU A 140 9.24 3.12 6.56
C GLU A 140 9.53 2.18 5.38
N ASP A 141 10.75 1.63 5.31
CA ASP A 141 11.10 0.66 4.28
C ASP A 141 10.32 -0.66 4.49
N ALA A 142 10.10 -1.06 5.75
CA ALA A 142 9.29 -2.24 6.06
C ALA A 142 7.81 -2.03 5.70
N ALA A 143 7.26 -0.83 5.93
CA ALA A 143 5.89 -0.48 5.56
C ALA A 143 5.72 -0.43 4.03
N ASP A 144 6.71 0.09 3.29
CA ASP A 144 6.72 0.03 1.82
C ASP A 144 6.72 -1.42 1.30
N GLN A 145 7.52 -2.31 1.90
CA GLN A 145 7.56 -3.72 1.54
C GLN A 145 6.25 -4.43 1.89
N PHE A 146 5.64 -4.11 3.03
CA PHE A 146 4.32 -4.61 3.40
C PHE A 146 3.25 -4.18 2.39
N ALA A 147 3.21 -2.90 2.01
CA ALA A 147 2.28 -2.38 1.02
C ALA A 147 2.45 -3.08 -0.33
N ALA A 148 3.68 -3.20 -0.84
CA ALA A 148 3.98 -3.91 -2.07
C ALA A 148 3.54 -5.38 -2.01
N TYR A 149 3.84 -6.06 -0.90
CA TYR A 149 3.44 -7.45 -0.69
C TYR A 149 1.92 -7.61 -0.70
N MET A 150 1.17 -6.74 -0.01
CA MET A 150 -0.30 -6.78 0.01
C MET A 150 -0.89 -6.60 -1.39
N MET A 151 -0.39 -5.64 -2.18
CA MET A 151 -0.83 -5.39 -3.54
C MET A 151 -0.63 -6.60 -4.46
N LEU A 152 0.40 -7.40 -4.20
CA LEU A 152 0.74 -8.60 -4.98
C LEU A 152 -0.07 -9.84 -4.58
N GLN A 153 -0.88 -9.80 -3.51
CA GLN A 153 -1.73 -10.92 -3.12
C GLN A 153 -3.02 -11.00 -3.94
N PHE A 154 -3.42 -9.92 -4.62
CA PHE A 154 -4.60 -9.90 -5.49
C PHE A 154 -4.33 -10.61 -6.83
N GLY A 155 -5.39 -10.87 -7.59
CA GLY A 155 -5.26 -11.45 -8.93
C GLY A 155 -4.29 -10.67 -9.82
N LYS A 156 -3.68 -11.33 -10.82
CA LYS A 156 -2.57 -10.77 -11.61
C LYS A 156 -2.87 -9.40 -12.21
N ASP A 157 -4.07 -9.21 -12.76
CA ASP A 157 -4.46 -7.96 -13.39
C ASP A 157 -4.59 -6.83 -12.35
N GLN A 158 -5.19 -7.13 -11.19
CA GLN A 158 -5.30 -6.19 -10.09
C GLN A 158 -3.91 -5.83 -9.53
N ALA A 159 -3.05 -6.81 -9.30
CA ALA A 159 -1.68 -6.59 -8.84
C ALA A 159 -0.90 -5.70 -9.83
N ARG A 160 -1.05 -5.96 -11.14
CA ARG A 160 -0.40 -5.15 -12.17
C ARG A 160 -0.87 -3.71 -12.16
N SER A 161 -2.18 -3.46 -12.09
CA SER A 161 -2.77 -2.12 -12.02
C SER A 161 -2.34 -1.38 -10.75
N LEU A 162 -2.40 -2.04 -9.59
CA LEU A 162 -2.01 -1.44 -8.31
C LEU A 162 -0.53 -1.04 -8.29
N ILE A 163 0.37 -1.96 -8.62
CA ILE A 163 1.82 -1.70 -8.66
C ILE A 163 2.16 -0.62 -9.68
N GLY A 164 1.60 -0.70 -10.89
CA GLY A 164 1.81 0.30 -11.94
C GLY A 164 1.37 1.69 -11.51
N GLY A 165 0.20 1.79 -10.90
CA GLY A 165 -0.35 3.03 -10.39
C GLY A 165 0.47 3.63 -9.24
N ALA A 166 0.91 2.80 -8.29
CA ALA A 166 1.79 3.24 -7.22
C ALA A 166 3.15 3.72 -7.74
N ALA A 167 3.77 2.96 -8.65
CA ALA A 167 5.03 3.33 -9.27
C ALA A 167 4.94 4.66 -10.05
N TYR A 168 3.78 4.94 -10.67
CA TYR A 168 3.56 6.19 -11.39
C TYR A 168 3.73 7.43 -10.51
N SER A 169 3.44 7.35 -9.22
CA SER A 169 3.61 8.49 -8.29
C SER A 169 5.06 8.98 -8.19
N TYR A 170 6.02 8.08 -8.43
CA TYR A 170 7.45 8.39 -8.34
C TYR A 170 8.08 8.84 -9.67
N ARG A 171 7.32 8.93 -10.78
CA ARG A 171 7.85 9.19 -12.13
C ARG A 171 8.68 10.47 -12.25
N SER A 172 8.27 11.55 -11.59
CA SER A 172 8.97 12.82 -11.62
C SER A 172 10.35 12.76 -10.97
N PHE A 173 10.54 11.85 -10.02
CA PHE A 173 11.80 11.66 -9.32
C PHE A 173 12.80 10.76 -10.06
N VAL A 174 12.30 9.96 -11.02
CA VAL A 174 13.11 8.95 -11.72
C VAL A 174 13.35 9.35 -13.17
N HIS A 175 12.40 10.04 -13.79
CA HIS A 175 12.44 10.36 -15.21
C HIS A 175 12.72 11.84 -15.51
N ASP A 176 12.76 12.71 -14.50
CA ASP A 176 13.20 14.10 -14.68
C ASP A 176 14.73 14.17 -14.58
N PRO A 177 15.44 14.45 -15.69
CA PRO A 177 16.90 14.55 -15.69
C PRO A 177 17.42 15.74 -14.88
N LYS A 178 16.54 16.66 -14.47
CA LYS A 178 16.88 17.82 -13.65
C LYS A 178 16.67 17.55 -12.16
N TYR A 179 16.05 16.42 -11.81
CA TYR A 179 15.82 16.07 -10.42
C TYR A 179 17.14 15.68 -9.74
N VAL A 180 17.54 16.46 -8.78
CA VAL A 180 18.74 16.21 -7.96
C VAL A 180 18.29 15.79 -6.57
N VAL A 181 18.71 14.61 -6.13
CA VAL A 181 18.46 14.15 -4.76
C VAL A 181 19.31 14.98 -3.80
N SER A 182 18.68 15.73 -2.91
CA SER A 182 19.39 16.50 -1.88
C SER A 182 19.96 15.57 -0.80
N LEU A 183 21.02 15.98 -0.13
CA LEU A 183 21.55 15.26 1.05
C LEU A 183 20.49 15.15 2.15
N GLU A 184 19.64 16.15 2.29
CA GLU A 184 18.52 16.15 3.23
C GLU A 184 17.55 15.00 2.98
N SER A 185 17.31 14.65 1.71
CA SER A 185 16.47 13.49 1.35
C SER A 185 16.99 12.17 1.93
N PHE A 186 18.28 12.04 2.16
CA PHE A 186 18.87 10.84 2.77
C PHE A 186 18.79 10.81 4.29
N SER A 187 18.51 11.97 4.94
CA SER A 187 18.27 12.06 6.37
C SER A 187 16.80 11.81 6.75
N ASN A 188 15.90 11.74 5.76
CA ASN A 188 14.49 11.48 5.98
C ASN A 188 14.24 10.06 6.49
N THR A 189 13.19 9.85 7.27
CA THR A 189 12.75 8.52 7.71
C THR A 189 12.38 7.62 6.54
N HIS A 190 11.77 8.18 5.49
CA HIS A 190 11.51 7.49 4.23
C HIS A 190 12.78 7.42 3.37
N GLY A 191 12.90 6.36 2.59
CA GLY A 191 13.87 6.28 1.50
C GLY A 191 13.66 7.40 0.47
N ALA A 192 14.73 7.80 -0.23
CA ALA A 192 14.61 8.74 -1.33
C ALA A 192 13.55 8.24 -2.35
N PRO A 193 12.75 9.12 -2.96
CA PRO A 193 11.65 8.70 -3.85
C PRO A 193 12.06 7.74 -4.97
N ALA A 194 13.23 7.97 -5.58
CA ALA A 194 13.77 7.05 -6.58
C ALA A 194 14.12 5.68 -5.99
N GLN A 195 14.62 5.61 -4.76
CA GLN A 195 14.91 4.36 -4.07
C GLN A 195 13.61 3.58 -3.79
N ARG A 196 12.56 4.25 -3.30
CA ARG A 196 11.24 3.65 -3.08
C ARG A 196 10.64 3.10 -4.39
N PHE A 197 10.78 3.83 -5.50
CA PHE A 197 10.37 3.36 -6.83
C PHE A 197 11.04 2.05 -7.22
N TYR A 198 12.38 1.98 -7.13
CA TYR A 198 13.11 0.76 -7.50
C TYR A 198 12.82 -0.39 -6.55
N ASN A 199 12.63 -0.13 -5.27
CA ASN A 199 12.26 -1.17 -4.30
C ASN A 199 10.87 -1.73 -4.59
N LEU A 200 9.88 -0.89 -4.88
CA LEU A 200 8.53 -1.32 -5.26
C LEU A 200 8.55 -2.22 -6.51
N LEU A 201 9.22 -1.78 -7.59
CA LEU A 201 9.34 -2.58 -8.80
C LEU A 201 10.13 -3.88 -8.58
N CYS A 202 11.12 -3.86 -7.70
CA CYS A 202 11.92 -5.04 -7.39
C CYS A 202 11.09 -6.10 -6.64
N ILE A 203 10.30 -5.72 -5.65
CA ILE A 203 9.40 -6.65 -4.96
C ILE A 203 8.38 -7.23 -5.95
N ALA A 204 7.81 -6.41 -6.84
CA ALA A 204 6.86 -6.86 -7.85
C ALA A 204 7.50 -7.85 -8.86
N TYR A 205 8.65 -7.50 -9.42
CA TYR A 205 9.40 -8.37 -10.34
C TYR A 205 9.86 -9.67 -9.66
N GLY A 206 10.27 -9.57 -8.40
CA GLY A 206 10.69 -10.74 -7.61
C GLY A 206 9.54 -11.73 -7.33
N ALA A 207 8.31 -11.22 -7.21
CA ALA A 207 7.10 -12.01 -7.02
C ALA A 207 6.69 -12.78 -8.29
N ASP A 208 6.62 -12.09 -9.42
CA ASP A 208 6.28 -12.67 -10.73
C ASP A 208 7.06 -11.96 -11.84
N SER A 209 8.24 -12.48 -12.16
CA SER A 209 9.10 -11.90 -13.20
C SER A 209 8.51 -11.97 -14.61
N LYS A 210 7.53 -12.84 -14.87
CA LYS A 210 6.84 -12.91 -16.15
C LYS A 210 5.77 -11.83 -16.26
N LEU A 211 4.98 -11.63 -15.21
CA LEU A 211 3.95 -10.60 -15.14
C LEU A 211 4.56 -9.19 -15.25
N PHE A 212 5.73 -8.99 -14.66
CA PHE A 212 6.45 -7.71 -14.61
C PHE A 212 7.70 -7.67 -15.52
N ALA A 213 7.80 -8.53 -16.54
CA ALA A 213 8.97 -8.59 -17.43
C ALA A 213 9.29 -7.24 -18.09
N ASP A 214 8.27 -6.52 -18.49
CA ASP A 214 8.38 -5.23 -19.17
C ASP A 214 9.03 -4.13 -18.32
N VAL A 215 9.05 -4.23 -16.99
CA VAL A 215 9.73 -3.21 -16.17
C VAL A 215 11.26 -3.27 -16.36
N VAL A 216 11.80 -4.45 -16.68
CA VAL A 216 13.22 -4.62 -17.03
C VAL A 216 13.44 -4.34 -18.51
N GLU A 217 12.62 -4.89 -19.39
CA GLU A 217 12.72 -4.73 -20.84
C GLU A 217 12.64 -3.26 -21.29
N LYS A 218 11.82 -2.45 -20.60
CA LYS A 218 11.68 -1.01 -20.86
C LYS A 218 12.68 -0.15 -20.06
N GLY A 219 13.55 -0.77 -19.26
CA GLY A 219 14.58 -0.07 -18.48
C GLY A 219 14.08 0.67 -17.24
N TYR A 220 12.84 0.43 -16.79
CA TYR A 220 12.34 0.99 -15.54
C TYR A 220 13.03 0.38 -14.31
N LEU A 221 13.39 -0.90 -14.38
CA LEU A 221 14.18 -1.59 -13.37
C LEU A 221 15.50 -2.05 -14.02
N PRO A 222 16.67 -1.54 -13.58
CA PRO A 222 17.97 -1.97 -14.14
C PRO A 222 18.19 -3.49 -13.97
N GLU A 223 18.74 -4.16 -14.99
CA GLU A 223 19.01 -5.61 -14.96
C GLU A 223 19.82 -6.05 -13.73
N LYS A 224 20.86 -5.27 -13.37
CA LYS A 224 21.69 -5.55 -12.19
C LYS A 224 20.83 -5.53 -10.91
N ARG A 225 19.84 -4.63 -10.83
CA ARG A 225 18.92 -4.57 -9.68
C ARG A 225 17.94 -5.74 -9.70
N ALA A 226 17.42 -6.09 -10.89
CA ALA A 226 16.49 -7.19 -11.07
C ALA A 226 17.05 -8.55 -10.62
N ALA A 227 18.37 -8.75 -10.71
CA ALA A 227 19.04 -9.98 -10.31
C ALA A 227 18.84 -10.36 -8.82
N THR A 228 18.63 -9.38 -7.93
CA THR A 228 18.42 -9.62 -6.49
C THR A 228 16.95 -9.71 -6.07
N CYS A 229 16.03 -9.25 -6.91
CA CYS A 229 14.64 -9.02 -6.55
C CYS A 229 13.89 -10.28 -6.10
N ARG A 230 14.19 -11.44 -6.69
CA ARG A 230 13.57 -12.71 -6.27
C ARG A 230 13.97 -13.10 -4.84
N ALA A 231 15.20 -12.81 -4.44
CA ALA A 231 15.64 -13.07 -3.08
C ALA A 231 14.95 -12.12 -2.11
N GLU A 232 14.90 -10.84 -2.42
CA GLU A 232 14.24 -9.81 -1.61
C GLU A 232 12.76 -10.10 -1.41
N TYR A 233 12.02 -10.43 -2.48
CA TYR A 233 10.61 -10.82 -2.36
C TYR A 233 10.43 -12.05 -1.44
N ARG A 234 11.30 -13.05 -1.55
CA ARG A 234 11.22 -14.25 -0.69
C ARG A 234 11.44 -13.92 0.78
N GLU A 235 12.34 -12.99 1.09
CA GLU A 235 12.58 -12.51 2.46
C GLU A 235 11.36 -11.78 3.01
N VAL A 236 10.73 -10.90 2.23
CA VAL A 236 9.49 -10.21 2.61
C VAL A 236 8.36 -11.21 2.81
N ALA A 237 8.15 -12.13 1.89
CA ALA A 237 7.12 -13.17 1.98
C ALA A 237 7.34 -14.09 3.19
N PHE A 238 8.60 -14.45 3.48
CA PHE A 238 8.97 -15.23 4.65
C PHE A 238 8.65 -14.49 5.95
N ALA A 239 9.08 -13.21 6.05
CA ALA A 239 8.81 -12.37 7.22
C ALA A 239 7.29 -12.22 7.45
N PHE A 240 6.52 -11.92 6.40
CA PHE A 240 5.06 -11.83 6.48
C PHE A 240 4.45 -13.15 6.98
N LYS A 241 4.88 -14.29 6.41
CA LYS A 241 4.40 -15.62 6.80
C LYS A 241 4.69 -15.95 8.26
N GLN A 242 5.85 -15.55 8.78
CA GLN A 242 6.26 -15.87 10.14
C GLN A 242 5.65 -14.93 11.19
N LEU A 243 5.60 -13.64 10.88
CA LEU A 243 5.32 -12.60 11.87
C LEU A 243 3.86 -12.10 11.81
N ILE A 244 3.23 -12.13 10.63
CA ILE A 244 1.91 -11.51 10.42
C ILE A 244 0.83 -12.57 10.15
N ALA A 245 1.09 -13.52 9.26
CA ALA A 245 0.10 -14.52 8.84
C ALA A 245 -0.51 -15.37 9.99
N PRO A 246 0.18 -15.64 11.12
CA PRO A 246 -0.44 -16.31 12.25
C PRO A 246 -1.62 -15.55 12.87
N ASN A 247 -1.65 -14.22 12.69
CA ASN A 247 -2.70 -13.33 13.20
C ASN A 247 -3.78 -13.01 12.16
N LEU A 248 -3.82 -13.74 11.04
CA LEU A 248 -4.84 -13.55 10.02
C LEU A 248 -5.94 -14.62 10.12
N ASP A 249 -7.17 -14.20 9.81
CA ASP A 249 -8.27 -15.11 9.53
C ASP A 249 -8.14 -15.62 8.10
N ARG A 250 -7.86 -16.92 7.95
CA ARG A 250 -7.58 -17.54 6.65
C ARG A 250 -8.80 -17.64 5.76
N GLU A 251 -9.98 -17.86 6.34
CA GLU A 251 -11.22 -17.99 5.57
C GLU A 251 -11.66 -16.62 5.03
N ILE A 252 -11.58 -15.59 5.88
CA ILE A 252 -11.87 -14.22 5.45
C ILE A 252 -10.82 -13.76 4.43
N MET A 253 -9.53 -14.07 4.64
CA MET A 253 -8.47 -13.74 3.68
C MET A 253 -8.75 -14.33 2.30
N LYS A 254 -9.15 -15.61 2.24
CA LYS A 254 -9.52 -16.24 0.98
C LYS A 254 -10.66 -15.51 0.30
N GLN A 255 -11.74 -15.20 1.02
CA GLN A 255 -12.89 -14.46 0.48
C GLN A 255 -12.49 -13.08 -0.06
N VAL A 256 -11.59 -12.39 0.64
CA VAL A 256 -11.05 -11.08 0.21
C VAL A 256 -10.24 -11.21 -1.08
N LEU A 257 -9.38 -12.23 -1.19
CA LEU A 257 -8.52 -12.42 -2.35
C LEU A 257 -9.25 -12.94 -3.59
N ASP A 258 -10.36 -13.67 -3.39
CA ASP A 258 -11.20 -14.18 -4.48
C ASP A 258 -12.12 -13.09 -5.09
N LYS A 259 -12.17 -11.89 -4.47
CA LYS A 259 -13.03 -10.79 -4.90
C LYS A 259 -12.30 -9.81 -5.81
N GLU A 260 -12.99 -9.30 -6.82
CA GLU A 260 -12.50 -8.18 -7.62
C GLU A 260 -12.78 -6.84 -6.93
N TRP A 261 -11.73 -6.08 -6.68
CA TRP A 261 -11.78 -4.80 -5.96
C TRP A 261 -11.69 -3.59 -6.86
N LEU A 262 -11.02 -3.74 -8.01
CA LEU A 262 -10.87 -2.65 -8.98
C LEU A 262 -12.12 -2.57 -9.86
N PRO A 263 -12.57 -1.35 -10.23
CA PRO A 263 -13.63 -1.22 -11.23
C PRO A 263 -13.13 -1.83 -12.55
N GLU A 264 -14.01 -2.53 -13.27
CA GLU A 264 -13.71 -2.97 -14.62
C GLU A 264 -13.23 -1.75 -15.44
N VAL A 265 -11.99 -1.81 -15.90
CA VAL A 265 -11.46 -0.83 -16.86
C VAL A 265 -12.21 -1.06 -18.15
N GLY A 266 -13.10 -0.14 -18.48
CA GLY A 266 -14.08 -0.14 -19.57
C GLY A 266 -13.90 -1.24 -20.62
N GLY A 267 -14.70 -2.28 -20.50
CA GLY A 267 -14.65 -3.42 -21.39
C GLY A 267 -14.94 -2.98 -22.82
N SER A 268 -13.96 -3.08 -23.68
CA SER A 268 -14.23 -3.46 -25.07
C SER A 268 -14.83 -4.86 -25.02
N SER A 269 -16.15 -4.91 -25.04
CA SER A 269 -16.87 -6.13 -25.41
C SER A 269 -16.43 -6.53 -26.83
N VAL A 270 -15.41 -7.36 -26.90
CA VAL A 270 -15.19 -8.18 -28.08
C VAL A 270 -15.95 -9.47 -27.85
N HIS A 271 -17.26 -9.41 -28.09
CA HIS A 271 -17.98 -10.61 -28.51
C HIS A 271 -17.34 -11.12 -29.80
N LYS A 272 -16.61 -12.22 -29.73
CA LYS A 272 -16.84 -13.41 -30.57
C LYS A 272 -15.89 -14.51 -30.18
#